data_b8ececb9f68b12d5dde48191cc5f6f12
#
_entry.id   b8ececb9f68b12d5dde48191cc5f6f12
#
_cell.length_a   1.000
_cell.length_b   1.000
_cell.length_c   1.000
_cell.angle_alpha   90.00
_cell.angle_beta   90.00
_cell.angle_gamma   90.00
#
_symmetry.space_group_name_H-M   'P 1'
#
loop_
_entity.id
_entity.type
_entity.pdbx_description
1 polymer ?
#
loop_
_entity_poly.entity_id
_entity_poly.type
_entity_poly.pdbx_seq_one_letter_code
_entity_poly.pdbx_strand_id
1 'polypeptide(L)'
;MLDKNSAMSDEQKQRVVAQALETEEGRVALAQAMVEPIRRALEYQAVGRKCLMVDELPQGALARYERDVTSKATVISRRGGVPDLITEGEEVLVPTFEIAVNPQIRLSEIKARRFYIVDRAQIKAKEAIQKEEDSNIFRAAFAAAPAANIIVSAGGSLTIAALNAAFASIEEHDLTVAKIVMHAQRYADVRNLGKTVFDEATTREVLVSGLFGHLWTADIHVSSRMPTDRVLLFAPADTVGAFPIRQDITVLPADDPKKLRLGWVIYEEVGIVIINDYAVAIVDVP
;
A
#
# COMPACT_ATOMS: atom_id res chain seq x y z
N MET A 1 -33.96 -27.02 -4.75
CA MET A 1 -33.01 -26.05 -4.20
C MET A 1 -31.96 -26.88 -3.47
N LEU A 2 -30.83 -27.12 -4.08
CA LEU A 2 -29.71 -27.88 -3.51
C LEU A 2 -28.81 -26.92 -2.79
N ASP A 3 -28.67 -27.12 -1.49
CA ASP A 3 -27.74 -26.42 -0.61
C ASP A 3 -26.30 -26.57 -1.13
N LYS A 4 -25.76 -25.52 -1.78
CA LYS A 4 -24.40 -25.46 -2.33
C LYS A 4 -23.32 -25.11 -1.30
N ASN A 5 -23.58 -25.27 -0.01
CA ASN A 5 -22.64 -24.87 1.06
C ASN A 5 -22.29 -26.01 2.02
N SER A 6 -22.19 -27.27 1.54
CA SER A 6 -21.48 -28.25 2.34
C SER A 6 -19.98 -28.00 2.19
N ALA A 7 -19.36 -27.43 3.22
CA ALA A 7 -17.92 -27.28 3.31
C ALA A 7 -17.26 -28.63 3.07
N MET A 8 -16.51 -28.78 1.98
CA MET A 8 -15.76 -29.99 1.68
C MET A 8 -14.86 -30.32 2.87
N SER A 9 -14.82 -31.61 3.26
CA SER A 9 -13.91 -32.03 4.33
C SER A 9 -12.46 -31.82 3.90
N ASP A 10 -11.56 -31.62 4.86
CA ASP A 10 -10.14 -31.37 4.57
C ASP A 10 -9.50 -32.50 3.76
N GLU A 11 -9.96 -33.73 3.93
CA GLU A 11 -9.53 -34.88 3.11
C GLU A 11 -10.02 -34.80 1.66
N GLN A 12 -11.23 -34.28 1.42
CA GLN A 12 -11.74 -34.08 0.05
C GLN A 12 -10.98 -32.96 -0.66
N LYS A 13 -10.68 -31.87 0.03
CA LYS A 13 -9.84 -30.78 -0.50
C LYS A 13 -8.45 -31.29 -0.88
N GLN A 14 -7.85 -32.14 -0.04
CA GLN A 14 -6.55 -32.76 -0.29
C GLN A 14 -6.53 -33.60 -1.56
N ARG A 15 -7.57 -34.44 -1.78
CA ARG A 15 -7.68 -35.27 -2.98
C ARG A 15 -7.82 -34.43 -4.24
N VAL A 16 -8.65 -33.40 -4.21
CA VAL A 16 -8.87 -32.50 -5.36
C VAL A 16 -7.59 -31.78 -5.75
N VAL A 17 -6.84 -31.26 -4.77
CA VAL A 17 -5.56 -30.57 -5.06
C VAL A 17 -4.48 -31.56 -5.50
N ALA A 18 -4.40 -32.73 -4.91
CA ALA A 18 -3.46 -33.76 -5.37
C ALA A 18 -3.73 -34.12 -6.82
N GLN A 19 -5.00 -34.32 -7.20
CA GLN A 19 -5.43 -34.64 -8.55
C GLN A 19 -5.20 -33.47 -9.52
N ALA A 20 -5.42 -32.22 -9.09
CA ALA A 20 -5.11 -31.02 -9.87
C ALA A 20 -3.60 -30.83 -10.12
N LEU A 21 -2.75 -31.26 -9.18
CA LEU A 21 -1.29 -31.17 -9.34
C LEU A 21 -0.71 -32.24 -10.29
N GLU A 22 -1.47 -33.32 -10.59
CA GLU A 22 -1.01 -34.35 -11.50
C GLU A 22 -1.15 -33.98 -12.98
N THR A 23 -2.02 -33.02 -13.31
CA THR A 23 -2.27 -32.59 -14.69
C THR A 23 -1.81 -31.14 -14.92
N GLU A 24 -1.37 -30.85 -16.16
CA GLU A 24 -0.97 -29.46 -16.51
C GLU A 24 -2.16 -28.50 -16.46
N GLU A 25 -3.32 -28.92 -16.99
CA GLU A 25 -4.57 -28.16 -16.95
C GLU A 25 -5.03 -27.90 -15.50
N GLY A 26 -4.90 -28.89 -14.62
CA GLY A 26 -5.22 -28.76 -13.20
C GLY A 26 -4.30 -27.79 -12.46
N ARG A 27 -3.03 -27.72 -12.83
CA ARG A 27 -2.07 -26.72 -12.27
C ARG A 27 -2.40 -25.30 -12.70
N VAL A 28 -2.80 -25.12 -13.97
CA VAL A 28 -3.25 -23.82 -14.46
C VAL A 28 -4.54 -23.39 -13.75
N ALA A 29 -5.51 -24.30 -13.61
CA ALA A 29 -6.74 -24.03 -12.88
C ALA A 29 -6.49 -23.69 -11.40
N LEU A 30 -5.55 -24.38 -10.74
CA LEU A 30 -5.13 -24.08 -9.37
C LEU A 30 -4.47 -22.72 -9.29
N ALA A 31 -3.59 -22.37 -10.24
CA ALA A 31 -2.96 -21.05 -10.31
C ALA A 31 -4.01 -19.94 -10.44
N GLN A 32 -4.99 -20.10 -11.33
CA GLN A 32 -6.08 -19.14 -11.48
C GLN A 32 -6.93 -19.01 -10.21
N ALA A 33 -7.20 -20.12 -9.51
CA ALA A 33 -7.93 -20.09 -8.25
C ALA A 33 -7.17 -19.37 -7.12
N MET A 34 -5.84 -19.22 -7.21
CA MET A 34 -5.01 -18.50 -6.24
C MET A 34 -5.07 -16.98 -6.43
N VAL A 35 -5.43 -16.48 -7.60
CA VAL A 35 -5.44 -15.02 -7.91
C VAL A 35 -6.42 -14.28 -7.02
N GLU A 36 -7.66 -14.73 -6.94
CA GLU A 36 -8.72 -14.04 -6.19
C GLU A 36 -8.42 -13.84 -4.70
N PRO A 37 -7.98 -14.85 -3.92
CA PRO A 37 -7.63 -14.64 -2.52
C PRO A 37 -6.44 -13.70 -2.33
N ILE A 38 -5.45 -13.74 -3.23
CA ILE A 38 -4.27 -12.85 -3.18
C ILE A 38 -4.71 -11.41 -3.47
N ARG A 39 -5.49 -11.20 -4.53
CA ARG A 39 -6.02 -9.89 -4.92
C ARG A 39 -6.83 -9.25 -3.79
N ARG A 40 -7.83 -9.95 -3.25
CA ARG A 40 -8.64 -9.46 -2.13
C ARG A 40 -7.82 -9.04 -0.93
N ALA A 41 -6.74 -9.76 -0.69
CA ALA A 41 -5.87 -9.47 0.41
C ALA A 41 -5.02 -8.21 0.21
N LEU A 42 -4.56 -7.95 -1.00
CA LEU A 42 -3.84 -6.73 -1.34
C LEU A 42 -4.75 -5.51 -1.21
N GLU A 43 -5.99 -5.59 -1.68
CA GLU A 43 -6.99 -4.52 -1.57
C GLU A 43 -7.25 -4.11 -0.11
N TYR A 44 -7.32 -5.08 0.81
CA TYR A 44 -7.70 -4.81 2.20
C TYR A 44 -6.54 -4.54 3.16
N GLN A 45 -5.34 -5.00 2.88
CA GLN A 45 -4.22 -5.02 3.84
C GLN A 45 -3.02 -4.18 3.44
N ALA A 46 -2.83 -3.88 2.17
CA ALA A 46 -1.75 -3.00 1.73
C ALA A 46 -1.99 -1.57 2.21
N VAL A 47 -1.12 -1.08 3.08
CA VAL A 47 -1.20 0.28 3.63
C VAL A 47 -0.86 1.31 2.56
N GLY A 48 0.15 1.03 1.74
CA GLY A 48 0.62 1.92 0.68
C GLY A 48 -0.45 2.23 -0.36
N ARG A 49 -1.21 1.23 -0.82
CA ARG A 49 -2.32 1.42 -1.78
C ARG A 49 -3.42 2.37 -1.25
N LYS A 50 -3.59 2.47 0.06
CA LYS A 50 -4.54 3.41 0.65
C LYS A 50 -4.05 4.86 0.58
N CYS A 51 -2.74 5.08 0.46
CA CYS A 51 -2.15 6.40 0.46
C CYS A 51 -2.13 7.07 -0.91
N LEU A 52 -2.34 6.32 -1.99
CA LEU A 52 -2.32 6.80 -3.38
C LEU A 52 -3.63 6.47 -4.08
N MET A 53 -3.95 7.21 -5.13
CA MET A 53 -5.07 6.90 -6.00
C MET A 53 -4.71 5.69 -6.88
N VAL A 54 -5.48 4.62 -6.78
CA VAL A 54 -5.28 3.42 -7.60
C VAL A 54 -5.90 3.64 -8.97
N ASP A 55 -5.11 3.47 -10.03
CA ASP A 55 -5.53 3.65 -11.42
C ASP A 55 -5.24 2.38 -12.24
N GLU A 56 -6.28 1.74 -12.76
CA GLU A 56 -6.16 0.56 -13.60
C GLU A 56 -5.99 0.99 -15.07
N LEU A 57 -4.80 0.79 -15.62
CA LEU A 57 -4.49 1.16 -16.99
C LEU A 57 -4.98 0.11 -18.00
N PRO A 58 -5.67 0.54 -19.08
CA PRO A 58 -6.00 -0.37 -20.17
C PRO A 58 -4.73 -0.85 -20.88
N GLN A 59 -4.80 -2.04 -21.50
CA GLN A 59 -3.66 -2.64 -22.20
C GLN A 59 -3.06 -1.67 -23.24
N GLY A 60 -1.75 -1.48 -23.15
CA GLY A 60 -1.00 -0.59 -24.06
C GLY A 60 -1.07 0.90 -23.71
N ALA A 61 -1.84 1.30 -22.69
CA ALA A 61 -1.84 2.67 -22.24
C ALA A 61 -0.54 3.03 -21.51
N LEU A 62 -0.09 4.26 -21.71
CA LEU A 62 1.02 4.83 -20.96
C LEU A 62 0.48 5.49 -19.69
N ALA A 63 1.15 5.28 -18.56
CA ALA A 63 0.84 5.98 -17.32
C ALA A 63 1.31 7.43 -17.43
N ARG A 64 0.41 8.34 -17.80
CA ARG A 64 0.65 9.76 -17.95
C ARG A 64 -0.23 10.52 -16.99
N TYR A 65 0.37 11.40 -16.22
CA TYR A 65 -0.32 12.23 -15.25
C TYR A 65 0.12 13.67 -15.42
N GLU A 66 -0.81 14.58 -15.25
CA GLU A 66 -0.54 16.02 -15.31
C GLU A 66 -0.25 16.49 -13.88
N ARG A 67 0.79 17.30 -13.73
CA ARG A 67 1.06 17.99 -12.47
C ARG A 67 0.17 19.23 -12.40
N ASP A 68 -0.39 19.49 -11.22
CA ASP A 68 -1.28 20.63 -11.01
C ASP A 68 -0.61 21.95 -11.38
N VAL A 69 -1.35 22.75 -12.13
CA VAL A 69 -0.89 24.03 -12.60
C VAL A 69 -1.31 25.13 -11.64
N THR A 70 -0.35 25.95 -11.23
CA THR A 70 -0.63 27.09 -10.36
C THR A 70 -1.33 28.20 -11.11
N SER A 71 -2.60 28.45 -10.80
CA SER A 71 -3.37 29.57 -11.33
C SER A 71 -3.41 30.73 -10.33
N LYS A 72 -3.13 31.97 -10.78
CA LYS A 72 -3.25 33.17 -9.95
C LYS A 72 -4.47 33.97 -10.34
N ALA A 73 -5.40 34.15 -9.42
CA ALA A 73 -6.47 35.11 -9.59
C ALA A 73 -5.93 36.55 -9.36
N THR A 74 -6.22 37.46 -10.28
CA THR A 74 -5.85 38.86 -10.18
C THR A 74 -7.08 39.74 -10.04
N VAL A 75 -7.02 40.70 -9.14
CA VAL A 75 -8.07 41.71 -9.01
C VAL A 75 -7.89 42.73 -10.14
N ILE A 76 -8.88 42.80 -11.03
CA ILE A 76 -8.88 43.76 -12.14
C ILE A 76 -9.72 44.98 -11.80
N SER A 77 -9.25 46.15 -12.22
CA SER A 77 -10.04 47.39 -12.12
C SER A 77 -11.20 47.34 -13.12
N ARG A 78 -12.25 48.16 -12.89
CA ARG A 78 -13.45 48.24 -13.72
C ARG A 78 -13.19 48.53 -15.22
N ARG A 79 -11.99 49.03 -15.59
CA ARG A 79 -11.54 49.31 -16.95
C ARG A 79 -10.29 48.50 -17.35
N GLY A 80 -9.82 47.61 -16.51
CA GLY A 80 -8.65 46.75 -16.79
C GLY A 80 -9.05 45.47 -17.49
N GLY A 81 -8.19 44.98 -18.38
CA GLY A 81 -8.32 43.63 -18.98
C GLY A 81 -7.86 42.54 -18.02
N VAL A 82 -8.33 41.33 -18.24
CA VAL A 82 -7.80 40.13 -17.58
C VAL A 82 -6.41 39.84 -18.15
N PRO A 83 -5.36 39.69 -17.35
CA PRO A 83 -4.06 39.28 -17.87
C PRO A 83 -4.16 37.85 -18.41
N ASP A 84 -3.62 37.65 -19.60
CA ASP A 84 -3.50 36.31 -20.18
C ASP A 84 -2.48 35.50 -19.36
N LEU A 85 -2.92 34.45 -18.71
CA LEU A 85 -2.07 33.49 -18.03
C LEU A 85 -1.98 32.23 -18.91
N ILE A 86 -0.83 32.02 -19.52
CA ILE A 86 -0.55 30.76 -20.23
C ILE A 86 -0.15 29.75 -19.17
N THR A 87 -0.99 28.77 -18.95
CA THR A 87 -0.76 27.67 -18.02
C THR A 87 -0.26 26.48 -18.85
N GLU A 88 1.02 26.16 -18.73
CA GLU A 88 1.59 24.93 -19.30
C GLU A 88 1.56 23.86 -18.21
N GLY A 89 0.84 22.76 -18.45
CA GLY A 89 0.84 21.59 -17.56
C GLY A 89 2.11 20.78 -17.79
N GLU A 90 2.75 20.35 -16.70
CA GLU A 90 3.86 19.42 -16.76
C GLU A 90 3.32 17.98 -16.81
N GLU A 91 3.59 17.26 -17.91
CA GLU A 91 3.21 15.86 -18.07
C GLU A 91 4.28 14.97 -17.47
N VAL A 92 3.89 14.12 -16.50
CA VAL A 92 4.78 13.14 -15.87
C VAL A 92 4.50 11.74 -16.43
N LEU A 93 5.47 11.17 -17.12
CA LEU A 93 5.42 9.78 -17.58
C LEU A 93 5.95 8.86 -16.47
N VAL A 94 5.13 7.93 -16.02
CA VAL A 94 5.47 7.00 -14.92
C VAL A 94 5.99 5.68 -15.49
N PRO A 95 7.24 5.29 -15.18
CA PRO A 95 7.74 3.98 -15.54
C PRO A 95 7.04 2.91 -14.69
N THR A 96 6.57 1.84 -15.33
CA THR A 96 6.06 0.66 -14.65
C THR A 96 7.19 -0.35 -14.41
N PHE A 97 7.09 -1.11 -13.32
CA PHE A 97 8.02 -2.17 -12.95
C PHE A 97 7.25 -3.40 -12.48
N GLU A 98 7.89 -4.56 -12.60
CA GLU A 98 7.30 -5.83 -12.20
C GLU A 98 7.70 -6.19 -10.77
N ILE A 99 6.71 -6.62 -9.98
CA ILE A 99 6.92 -7.25 -8.68
C ILE A 99 6.56 -8.73 -8.84
N ALA A 100 7.51 -9.64 -8.58
CA ALA A 100 7.31 -11.05 -8.76
C ALA A 100 7.77 -11.88 -7.56
N VAL A 101 7.03 -12.95 -7.27
CA VAL A 101 7.35 -13.95 -6.24
C VAL A 101 7.20 -15.34 -6.84
N ASN A 102 8.19 -16.21 -6.61
CA ASN A 102 8.17 -17.58 -7.09
C ASN A 102 8.25 -18.59 -5.92
N PRO A 103 7.12 -18.95 -5.28
CA PRO A 103 7.09 -20.02 -4.28
C PRO A 103 7.26 -21.37 -4.97
N GLN A 104 8.31 -22.11 -4.59
CA GLN A 104 8.60 -23.47 -5.07
C GLN A 104 8.50 -24.47 -3.93
N ILE A 105 7.84 -25.61 -4.19
CA ILE A 105 7.63 -26.69 -3.22
C ILE A 105 8.20 -27.97 -3.76
N ARG A 106 8.95 -28.75 -2.97
CA ARG A 106 9.46 -30.05 -3.37
C ARG A 106 8.33 -31.07 -3.44
N LEU A 107 8.32 -31.91 -4.49
CA LEU A 107 7.38 -33.01 -4.64
C LEU A 107 7.35 -33.97 -3.44
N SER A 108 8.52 -34.20 -2.82
CA SER A 108 8.62 -35.03 -1.62
C SER A 108 7.88 -34.43 -0.41
N GLU A 109 7.84 -33.09 -0.30
CA GLU A 109 7.14 -32.41 0.79
C GLU A 109 5.63 -32.42 0.57
N ILE A 110 5.17 -32.31 -0.68
CA ILE A 110 3.75 -32.43 -1.02
C ILE A 110 3.23 -33.83 -0.69
N LYS A 111 4.04 -34.87 -0.94
CA LYS A 111 3.68 -36.27 -0.63
C LYS A 111 3.77 -36.60 0.86
N ALA A 112 4.74 -36.00 1.56
CA ALA A 112 5.00 -36.29 2.98
C ALA A 112 4.18 -35.44 3.94
N ARG A 113 3.89 -34.19 3.55
CA ARG A 113 3.13 -33.25 4.39
C ARG A 113 1.75 -33.04 3.79
N ARG A 114 0.76 -32.96 4.67
CA ARG A 114 -0.61 -32.70 4.31
C ARG A 114 -0.75 -31.32 3.64
N PHE A 115 -1.79 -31.14 2.91
CA PHE A 115 -2.35 -30.05 2.13
C PHE A 115 -1.96 -28.58 2.47
N TYR A 116 -1.69 -28.27 3.74
CA TYR A 116 -1.38 -26.93 4.24
C TYR A 116 -0.17 -26.23 3.59
N ILE A 117 0.65 -26.93 2.81
CA ILE A 117 1.87 -26.35 2.25
C ILE A 117 1.58 -25.39 1.10
N VAL A 118 0.56 -25.69 0.29
CA VAL A 118 0.12 -24.85 -0.84
C VAL A 118 -0.53 -23.58 -0.31
N ASP A 119 -1.43 -23.72 0.68
CA ASP A 119 -2.08 -22.58 1.34
C ASP A 119 -1.06 -21.68 2.01
N ARG A 120 -0.06 -22.25 2.68
CA ARG A 120 1.03 -21.48 3.29
C ARG A 120 1.89 -20.76 2.25
N ALA A 121 2.16 -21.39 1.11
CA ALA A 121 2.89 -20.73 0.01
C ALA A 121 2.10 -19.55 -0.55
N GLN A 122 0.78 -19.70 -0.69
CA GLN A 122 -0.13 -18.64 -1.10
C GLN A 122 -0.12 -17.45 -0.11
N ILE A 123 -0.25 -17.72 1.19
CA ILE A 123 -0.20 -16.68 2.24
C ILE A 123 1.16 -15.96 2.22
N LYS A 124 2.26 -16.72 2.08
CA LYS A 124 3.60 -16.14 2.04
C LYS A 124 3.87 -15.30 0.80
N ALA A 125 3.37 -15.73 -0.36
CA ALA A 125 3.45 -14.95 -1.59
C ALA A 125 2.68 -13.64 -1.48
N LYS A 126 1.46 -13.69 -0.94
CA LYS A 126 0.65 -12.53 -0.62
C LYS A 126 1.40 -11.53 0.28
N GLU A 127 1.92 -12.01 1.42
CA GLU A 127 2.68 -11.17 2.34
C GLU A 127 3.92 -10.54 1.67
N ALA A 128 4.59 -11.28 0.77
CA ALA A 128 5.79 -10.80 0.10
C ALA A 128 5.48 -9.67 -0.89
N ILE A 129 4.44 -9.82 -1.71
CA ILE A 129 4.00 -8.78 -2.66
C ILE A 129 3.57 -7.52 -1.91
N GLN A 130 2.71 -7.65 -0.91
CA GLN A 130 2.27 -6.52 -0.08
C GLN A 130 3.44 -5.73 0.54
N LYS A 131 4.40 -6.47 1.06
CA LYS A 131 5.57 -5.88 1.71
C LYS A 131 6.44 -5.11 0.73
N GLU A 132 6.58 -5.60 -0.49
CA GLU A 132 7.37 -4.94 -1.52
C GLU A 132 6.66 -3.72 -2.09
N GLU A 133 5.35 -3.81 -2.33
CA GLU A 133 4.53 -2.65 -2.71
C GLU A 133 4.64 -1.53 -1.69
N ASP A 134 4.34 -1.82 -0.41
CA ASP A 134 4.43 -0.84 0.67
C ASP A 134 5.83 -0.22 0.76
N SER A 135 6.88 -1.04 0.66
CA SER A 135 8.26 -0.58 0.69
C SER A 135 8.59 0.39 -0.45
N ASN A 136 8.10 0.12 -1.65
CA ASN A 136 8.33 0.96 -2.82
C ASN A 136 7.53 2.26 -2.74
N ILE A 137 6.28 2.23 -2.29
CA ILE A 137 5.44 3.41 -2.08
C ILE A 137 6.05 4.33 -1.02
N PHE A 138 6.48 3.78 0.13
CA PHE A 138 7.10 4.59 1.17
C PHE A 138 8.44 5.18 0.71
N ARG A 139 9.23 4.44 -0.07
CA ARG A 139 10.48 4.96 -0.65
C ARG A 139 10.23 6.11 -1.62
N ALA A 140 9.20 5.99 -2.46
CA ALA A 140 8.79 7.07 -3.36
C ALA A 140 8.32 8.31 -2.56
N ALA A 141 7.54 8.12 -1.50
CA ALA A 141 7.08 9.20 -0.63
C ALA A 141 8.25 9.90 0.10
N PHE A 142 9.23 9.13 0.60
CA PHE A 142 10.43 9.70 1.21
C PHE A 142 11.27 10.51 0.22
N ALA A 143 11.32 10.10 -1.05
CA ALA A 143 12.07 10.82 -2.06
C ALA A 143 11.36 12.07 -2.59
N ALA A 144 10.03 12.10 -2.51
CA ALA A 144 9.21 13.21 -3.03
C ALA A 144 9.06 14.36 -2.03
N ALA A 145 9.04 14.06 -0.72
CA ALA A 145 8.79 15.08 0.31
C ALA A 145 9.83 16.21 0.26
N PRO A 146 9.40 17.48 0.16
CA PRO A 146 10.31 18.61 0.13
C PRO A 146 10.98 18.81 1.50
N ALA A 147 12.16 19.42 1.50
CA ALA A 147 12.93 19.67 2.73
C ALA A 147 12.15 20.47 3.80
N ALA A 148 11.22 21.33 3.39
CA ALA A 148 10.36 22.09 4.28
C ALA A 148 9.36 21.20 5.06
N ASN A 149 8.98 20.06 4.50
CA ASN A 149 8.05 19.10 5.09
C ASN A 149 8.76 18.00 5.88
N ILE A 150 10.08 18.10 6.08
CA ILE A 150 10.86 17.17 6.91
C ILE A 150 11.04 17.80 8.29
N ILE A 151 10.33 17.27 9.27
CA ILE A 151 10.32 17.75 10.65
C ILE A 151 11.13 16.80 11.52
N VAL A 152 12.05 17.34 12.32
CA VAL A 152 12.85 16.53 13.25
C VAL A 152 12.22 16.54 14.63
N SER A 153 11.91 15.35 15.16
CA SER A 153 11.41 15.19 16.52
C SER A 153 12.58 15.18 17.51
N ALA A 154 12.52 16.01 18.53
CA ALA A 154 13.56 16.07 19.55
C ALA A 154 13.44 14.90 20.53
N GLY A 155 14.58 14.36 20.98
CA GLY A 155 14.66 13.43 22.12
C GLY A 155 14.44 11.96 21.78
N GLY A 156 14.58 11.53 20.53
CA GLY A 156 14.56 10.10 20.13
C GLY A 156 13.19 9.43 20.24
N SER A 157 12.13 10.20 20.50
CA SER A 157 10.74 9.72 20.54
C SER A 157 9.83 10.64 19.72
N LEU A 158 8.72 10.09 19.23
CA LEU A 158 7.73 10.88 18.52
C LEU A 158 7.00 11.82 19.49
N THR A 159 7.09 13.12 19.23
CA THR A 159 6.44 14.16 20.03
C THR A 159 5.23 14.75 19.32
N ILE A 160 4.26 15.25 20.11
CA ILE A 160 3.09 15.96 19.55
C ILE A 160 3.50 17.23 18.83
N ALA A 161 4.50 17.95 19.35
CA ALA A 161 5.00 19.16 18.72
C ALA A 161 5.51 18.87 17.29
N ALA A 162 6.24 17.77 17.10
CA ALA A 162 6.70 17.35 15.78
C ALA A 162 5.55 16.94 14.86
N LEU A 163 4.56 16.21 15.39
CA LEU A 163 3.34 15.87 14.63
C LEU A 163 2.57 17.12 14.22
N ASN A 164 2.32 18.04 15.14
CA ASN A 164 1.64 19.32 14.84
C ASN A 164 2.38 20.12 13.77
N ALA A 165 3.71 20.19 13.84
CA ALA A 165 4.50 20.87 12.83
C ALA A 165 4.40 20.20 11.45
N ALA A 166 4.35 18.85 11.41
CA ALA A 166 4.15 18.11 10.16
C ALA A 166 2.72 18.26 9.62
N PHE A 167 1.70 18.35 10.47
CA PHE A 167 0.35 18.70 10.03
C PHE A 167 0.33 20.11 9.43
N ALA A 168 0.88 21.09 10.14
CA ALA A 168 0.93 22.48 9.70
C ALA A 168 1.63 22.63 8.34
N SER A 169 2.71 21.87 8.09
CA SER A 169 3.43 21.95 6.80
C SER A 169 2.61 21.48 5.60
N ILE A 170 1.64 20.57 5.79
CA ILE A 170 0.69 20.16 4.74
C ILE A 170 -0.48 21.15 4.66
N GLU A 171 -1.01 21.57 5.81
CA GLU A 171 -2.16 22.49 5.90
C GLU A 171 -1.84 23.89 5.37
N GLU A 172 -0.58 24.32 5.43
CA GLU A 172 -0.09 25.59 4.84
C GLU A 172 -0.34 25.68 3.32
N HIS A 173 -0.49 24.52 2.67
CA HIS A 173 -0.79 24.40 1.24
C HIS A 173 -2.27 24.16 0.93
N ASP A 174 -3.18 24.50 1.84
CA ASP A 174 -4.63 24.30 1.72
C ASP A 174 -5.03 22.80 1.59
N LEU A 175 -4.18 21.90 2.06
CA LEU A 175 -4.41 20.46 2.11
C LEU A 175 -4.77 20.01 3.52
N THR A 176 -5.46 18.88 3.65
CA THR A 176 -5.75 18.25 4.95
C THR A 176 -4.94 16.97 5.10
N VAL A 177 -4.48 16.65 6.31
CA VAL A 177 -3.83 15.37 6.56
C VAL A 177 -4.90 14.29 6.72
N ALA A 178 -4.84 13.25 5.90
CA ALA A 178 -5.80 12.15 5.93
C ALA A 178 -5.22 10.87 6.53
N LYS A 179 -3.91 10.63 6.41
CA LYS A 179 -3.29 9.38 6.86
C LYS A 179 -1.92 9.60 7.47
N ILE A 180 -1.64 8.84 8.52
CA ILE A 180 -0.34 8.77 9.19
C ILE A 180 0.14 7.33 9.11
N VAL A 181 1.31 7.11 8.52
CA VAL A 181 1.91 5.78 8.42
C VAL A 181 3.17 5.72 9.26
N MET A 182 3.26 4.74 10.15
CA MET A 182 4.37 4.62 11.08
C MET A 182 4.73 3.17 11.38
N HIS A 183 5.94 2.96 11.91
CA HIS A 183 6.35 1.66 12.45
C HIS A 183 5.72 1.41 13.83
N ALA A 184 5.57 0.14 14.22
CA ALA A 184 4.99 -0.24 15.49
C ALA A 184 5.70 0.38 16.72
N GLN A 185 7.01 0.65 16.63
CA GLN A 185 7.75 1.32 17.70
C GLN A 185 7.31 2.78 17.87
N ARG A 186 7.12 3.52 16.76
CA ARG A 186 6.61 4.91 16.81
C ARG A 186 5.15 4.95 17.25
N TYR A 187 4.39 3.92 16.92
CA TYR A 187 3.04 3.76 17.44
C TYR A 187 3.01 3.55 18.97
N ALA A 188 4.03 2.90 19.54
CA ALA A 188 4.17 2.81 20.98
C ALA A 188 4.40 4.19 21.64
N ASP A 189 5.15 5.09 20.98
CA ASP A 189 5.29 6.46 21.45
C ASP A 189 3.94 7.19 21.48
N VAL A 190 3.11 7.04 20.44
CA VAL A 190 1.74 7.61 20.41
C VAL A 190 0.90 7.12 21.59
N ARG A 191 0.98 5.82 21.92
CA ARG A 191 0.30 5.27 23.10
C ARG A 191 0.79 5.87 24.43
N ASN A 192 2.08 6.23 24.49
CA ASN A 192 2.69 6.81 25.69
C ASN A 192 2.36 8.29 25.85
N LEU A 193 1.90 9.01 24.80
CA LEU A 193 1.50 10.41 24.88
C LEU A 193 0.31 10.61 25.84
N GLY A 194 -0.44 9.58 26.15
CA GLY A 194 -1.34 9.45 27.28
C GLY A 194 -2.50 10.45 27.35
N LYS A 195 -3.11 10.50 28.51
CA LYS A 195 -4.34 11.27 28.83
C LYS A 195 -4.24 12.80 28.70
N THR A 196 -3.04 13.33 28.59
CA THR A 196 -2.81 14.77 28.46
C THR A 196 -3.13 15.31 27.07
N VAL A 197 -3.30 14.43 26.09
CA VAL A 197 -3.42 14.80 24.68
C VAL A 197 -4.70 14.30 24.06
N PHE A 198 -5.19 13.17 24.53
CA PHE A 198 -6.39 12.55 24.00
C PHE A 198 -7.59 12.79 24.91
N ASP A 199 -8.73 13.09 24.30
CA ASP A 199 -10.01 13.17 24.98
C ASP A 199 -10.34 11.83 25.67
N GLU A 200 -11.13 11.90 26.73
CA GLU A 200 -11.51 10.74 27.56
C GLU A 200 -12.22 9.65 26.73
N ALA A 201 -12.99 10.05 25.71
CA ALA A 201 -13.65 9.16 24.78
C ALA A 201 -12.64 8.35 23.93
N THR A 202 -11.67 9.02 23.36
CA THR A 202 -10.58 8.40 22.55
C THR A 202 -9.70 7.49 23.40
N THR A 203 -9.39 7.90 24.62
CA THR A 203 -8.63 7.08 25.58
C THR A 203 -9.39 5.80 25.94
N ARG A 204 -10.71 5.87 26.07
CA ARG A 204 -11.55 4.71 26.37
C ARG A 204 -11.64 3.74 25.20
N GLU A 205 -11.74 4.24 23.98
CA GLU A 205 -11.74 3.42 22.77
C GLU A 205 -10.41 2.65 22.62
N VAL A 206 -9.30 3.30 22.90
CA VAL A 206 -7.97 2.68 22.90
C VAL A 206 -7.80 1.63 23.98
N LEU A 207 -8.33 1.86 25.17
CA LEU A 207 -8.30 0.87 26.26
C LEU A 207 -9.12 -0.38 25.90
N VAL A 208 -10.17 -0.24 25.11
CA VAL A 208 -11.06 -1.35 24.70
C VAL A 208 -10.51 -2.06 23.46
N SER A 209 -10.08 -1.33 22.43
CA SER A 209 -9.64 -1.89 21.15
C SER A 209 -8.13 -2.12 21.07
N GLY A 210 -7.35 -1.44 21.91
CA GLY A 210 -5.87 -1.45 21.86
C GLY A 210 -5.28 -0.73 20.66
N LEU A 211 -6.12 -0.07 19.84
CA LEU A 211 -5.73 0.59 18.60
C LEU A 211 -6.26 2.03 18.59
N PHE A 212 -5.37 3.00 18.34
CA PHE A 212 -5.78 4.32 17.92
C PHE A 212 -6.10 4.25 16.41
N GLY A 213 -7.38 4.38 16.05
CA GLY A 213 -7.81 4.45 14.66
C GLY A 213 -7.51 5.82 14.05
N HIS A 214 -7.74 6.88 14.82
CA HIS A 214 -7.65 8.27 14.38
C HIS A 214 -6.79 9.12 15.31
N LEU A 215 -6.06 10.08 14.72
CA LEU A 215 -5.42 11.18 15.43
C LEU A 215 -5.82 12.48 14.71
N TRP A 216 -6.59 13.36 15.36
CA TRP A 216 -7.21 14.55 14.78
C TRP A 216 -8.04 14.19 13.53
N THR A 217 -7.59 14.61 12.34
CA THR A 217 -8.27 14.35 11.07
C THR A 217 -7.74 13.11 10.35
N ALA A 218 -6.65 12.49 10.84
CA ALA A 218 -5.90 11.47 10.12
C ALA A 218 -6.07 10.06 10.70
N ASP A 219 -6.19 9.08 9.81
CA ASP A 219 -6.15 7.66 10.14
C ASP A 219 -4.72 7.19 10.40
N ILE A 220 -4.50 6.46 11.50
CA ILE A 220 -3.21 5.88 11.82
C ILE A 220 -3.10 4.48 11.22
N HIS A 221 -2.10 4.29 10.39
CA HIS A 221 -1.74 3.00 9.82
C HIS A 221 -0.38 2.54 10.32
N VAL A 222 -0.30 1.30 10.81
CA VAL A 222 0.94 0.71 11.27
C VAL A 222 1.45 -0.29 10.24
N SER A 223 2.67 -0.07 9.73
CA SER A 223 3.33 -0.97 8.79
C SER A 223 4.70 -1.38 9.30
N SER A 224 5.00 -2.67 9.19
CA SER A 224 6.34 -3.20 9.51
C SER A 224 7.39 -2.84 8.46
N ARG A 225 6.98 -2.21 7.34
CA ARG A 225 7.88 -1.76 6.27
C ARG A 225 8.34 -0.33 6.46
N MET A 226 7.67 0.42 7.34
CA MET A 226 8.14 1.74 7.72
C MET A 226 9.46 1.63 8.51
N PRO A 227 10.42 2.52 8.25
CA PRO A 227 11.60 2.67 9.07
C PRO A 227 11.21 3.01 10.52
N THR A 228 12.04 2.62 11.48
CA THR A 228 11.77 2.88 12.90
C THR A 228 12.04 4.31 13.32
N ASP A 229 12.78 5.04 12.52
CA ASP A 229 13.21 6.43 12.73
C ASP A 229 12.35 7.46 11.98
N ARG A 230 11.30 7.00 11.25
CA ARG A 230 10.50 7.90 10.40
C ARG A 230 9.01 7.64 10.52
N VAL A 231 8.24 8.72 10.36
CA VAL A 231 6.78 8.71 10.24
C VAL A 231 6.41 9.48 8.98
N LEU A 232 5.50 8.94 8.18
CA LEU A 232 4.95 9.57 6.99
C LEU A 232 3.54 10.09 7.26
N LEU A 233 3.25 11.30 6.81
CA LEU A 233 1.94 11.88 6.78
C LEU A 233 1.55 12.11 5.32
N PHE A 234 0.30 11.80 5.00
CA PHE A 234 -0.25 11.94 3.65
C PHE A 234 -1.55 12.75 3.68
N ALA A 235 -1.70 13.60 2.71
CA ALA A 235 -2.98 14.20 2.34
C ALA A 235 -3.95 13.12 1.77
N PRO A 236 -5.18 13.45 1.37
CA PRO A 236 -6.07 12.51 0.70
C PRO A 236 -5.42 11.91 -0.55
N ALA A 237 -5.70 10.62 -0.81
CA ALA A 237 -5.01 9.85 -1.83
C ALA A 237 -5.11 10.44 -3.25
N ASP A 238 -6.19 11.12 -3.55
CA ASP A 238 -6.46 11.82 -4.81
C ASP A 238 -5.59 13.05 -5.03
N THR A 239 -5.07 13.64 -3.95
CA THR A 239 -4.20 14.83 -4.01
C THR A 239 -2.72 14.50 -3.93
N VAL A 240 -2.34 13.32 -3.46
CA VAL A 240 -0.93 12.92 -3.30
C VAL A 240 -0.31 12.44 -4.60
N GLY A 241 -0.98 11.50 -5.27
CA GLY A 241 -0.45 10.90 -6.48
C GLY A 241 -1.17 9.63 -6.89
N ALA A 242 -0.61 8.90 -7.84
CA ALA A 242 -1.23 7.73 -8.44
C ALA A 242 -0.39 6.46 -8.29
N PHE A 243 -1.10 5.35 -8.23
CA PHE A 243 -0.57 4.00 -8.27
C PHE A 243 -1.15 3.28 -9.51
N PRO A 244 -0.56 3.51 -10.71
CA PRO A 244 -1.01 2.86 -11.93
C PRO A 244 -0.73 1.35 -11.89
N ILE A 245 -1.74 0.55 -12.19
CA ILE A 245 -1.68 -0.90 -12.34
C ILE A 245 -1.82 -1.21 -13.83
N ARG A 246 -0.74 -1.65 -14.47
CA ARG A 246 -0.79 -2.08 -15.88
C ARG A 246 -1.23 -3.52 -16.01
N GLN A 247 -0.72 -4.37 -15.13
CA GLN A 247 -1.12 -5.76 -15.03
C GLN A 247 -1.40 -6.11 -13.59
N ASP A 248 -2.63 -6.48 -13.33
CA ASP A 248 -3.03 -7.01 -12.03
C ASP A 248 -2.40 -8.39 -11.78
N ILE A 249 -2.44 -8.84 -10.55
CA ILE A 249 -1.83 -10.07 -10.10
C ILE A 249 -2.17 -11.24 -11.03
N THR A 250 -1.15 -11.81 -11.60
CA THR A 250 -1.22 -12.97 -12.48
C THR A 250 -0.41 -14.11 -11.89
N VAL A 251 -0.94 -15.32 -11.98
CA VAL A 251 -0.27 -16.53 -11.49
C VAL A 251 0.01 -17.46 -12.66
N LEU A 252 1.28 -17.78 -12.87
CA LEU A 252 1.73 -18.73 -13.89
C LEU A 252 2.35 -19.97 -13.23
N PRO A 253 2.09 -21.19 -13.73
CA PRO A 253 2.78 -22.38 -13.27
C PRO A 253 4.27 -22.29 -13.64
N ALA A 254 5.14 -22.64 -12.69
CA ALA A 254 6.60 -22.59 -12.87
C ALA A 254 7.25 -23.84 -12.27
N ASP A 255 7.07 -24.96 -12.96
CA ASP A 255 7.59 -26.24 -12.53
C ASP A 255 9.06 -26.39 -12.92
N ASP A 256 9.87 -26.95 -12.02
CA ASP A 256 11.23 -27.36 -12.28
C ASP A 256 11.34 -28.90 -12.14
N PRO A 257 11.03 -29.66 -13.20
CA PRO A 257 11.07 -31.12 -13.16
C PRO A 257 12.47 -31.68 -12.91
N LYS A 258 13.54 -30.95 -13.29
CA LYS A 258 14.91 -31.35 -13.04
C LYS A 258 15.26 -31.35 -11.55
N LYS A 259 14.62 -30.49 -10.78
CA LYS A 259 14.81 -30.40 -9.31
C LYS A 259 13.66 -31.02 -8.52
N LEU A 260 12.71 -31.66 -9.19
CA LEU A 260 11.49 -32.23 -8.59
C LEU A 260 10.75 -31.23 -7.74
N ARG A 261 10.50 -30.02 -8.30
CA ARG A 261 9.78 -28.93 -7.65
C ARG A 261 8.58 -28.53 -8.48
N LEU A 262 7.48 -28.27 -7.79
CA LEU A 262 6.32 -27.57 -8.31
C LEU A 262 6.33 -26.15 -7.79
N GLY A 263 5.99 -25.19 -8.64
CA GLY A 263 6.00 -23.79 -8.26
C GLY A 263 5.03 -22.94 -9.08
N TRP A 264 4.86 -21.70 -8.64
CA TRP A 264 4.07 -20.69 -9.32
C TRP A 264 4.83 -19.38 -9.32
N VAL A 265 4.87 -18.70 -10.45
CA VAL A 265 5.28 -17.30 -10.50
C VAL A 265 4.03 -16.46 -10.34
N ILE A 266 4.02 -15.66 -9.29
CA ILE A 266 2.98 -14.67 -9.03
C ILE A 266 3.63 -13.32 -9.31
N TYR A 267 3.07 -12.53 -10.23
CA TYR A 267 3.63 -11.24 -10.60
C TYR A 267 2.53 -10.23 -10.90
N GLU A 268 2.88 -8.96 -10.78
CA GLU A 268 2.08 -7.80 -11.15
C GLU A 268 2.98 -6.75 -11.80
N GLU A 269 2.43 -5.88 -12.64
CA GLU A 269 3.12 -4.73 -13.21
C GLU A 269 2.45 -3.45 -12.73
N VAL A 270 3.17 -2.67 -11.95
CA VAL A 270 2.68 -1.47 -11.27
C VAL A 270 3.63 -0.30 -11.45
N GLY A 271 3.14 0.90 -11.22
CA GLY A 271 3.95 2.11 -11.16
C GLY A 271 3.64 2.90 -9.89
N ILE A 272 4.48 3.87 -9.57
CA ILE A 272 4.28 4.76 -8.42
C ILE A 272 4.68 6.17 -8.84
N VAL A 273 3.80 7.13 -8.58
CA VAL A 273 4.09 8.55 -8.78
C VAL A 273 3.50 9.38 -7.66
N ILE A 274 4.31 10.25 -7.11
CA ILE A 274 3.85 11.35 -6.25
C ILE A 274 3.76 12.58 -7.15
N ILE A 275 2.55 13.12 -7.31
CA ILE A 275 2.27 14.26 -8.18
C ILE A 275 2.45 15.55 -7.42
N ASN A 276 1.91 15.59 -6.20
CA ASN A 276 2.01 16.75 -5.32
C ASN A 276 2.99 16.48 -4.16
N ASP A 277 4.16 17.06 -4.24
CA ASP A 277 5.22 16.89 -3.25
C ASP A 277 4.84 17.48 -1.89
N TYR A 278 4.02 18.55 -1.87
CA TYR A 278 3.55 19.20 -0.64
C TYR A 278 2.47 18.40 0.11
N ALA A 279 1.88 17.41 -0.55
CA ALA A 279 0.89 16.52 0.05
C ALA A 279 1.51 15.43 0.96
N VAL A 280 2.84 15.42 1.09
CA VAL A 280 3.58 14.46 1.91
C VAL A 280 4.47 15.19 2.91
N ALA A 281 4.43 14.76 4.17
CA ALA A 281 5.37 15.24 5.20
C ALA A 281 6.03 14.06 5.93
N ILE A 282 7.24 14.29 6.42
CA ILE A 282 8.07 13.33 7.13
C ILE A 282 8.35 13.84 8.54
N VAL A 283 8.21 12.98 9.53
CA VAL A 283 8.77 13.23 10.86
C VAL A 283 9.94 12.30 11.08
N ASP A 284 11.15 12.85 11.13
CA ASP A 284 12.37 12.13 11.49
C ASP A 284 12.50 12.08 13.02
N VAL A 285 12.71 10.89 13.55
CA VAL A 285 12.85 10.63 14.99
C VAL A 285 14.22 9.96 15.20
N PRO A 286 15.28 10.73 15.40
CA PRO A 286 16.66 10.22 15.48
C PRO A 286 16.93 9.33 16.71
#